data_a1521a884cc395fee884b83f7b961a89
#
_entry.id   a1521a884cc395fee884b83f7b961a89
#
_cell.length_a   1.000
_cell.length_b   1.000
_cell.length_c   1.000
_cell.angle_alpha   90.00
_cell.angle_beta   90.00
_cell.angle_gamma   90.00
#
_symmetry.space_group_name_H-M   'P 1'
#
loop_
_entity.id
_entity.type
_entity.pdbx_description
1 polymer ?
#
loop_
_entity_poly.entity_id
_entity_poly.type
_entity_poly.pdbx_seq_one_letter_code
_entity_poly.pdbx_strand_id
1 'polypeptide(L)'
;DVIHFAAESHVDNSISGPEAFIKTNVLGTFNLLDTARKLWMSAPNQYNVGFENSRFHHVSTDEVYGSLGETGLFEETTPYAPNSPYSASKAGSDMIVRSYFHTYGMNVVTTNCSNNYGPKQHDEKLIPTIIRKAIKGENIPIYGDGKNVRDWLYVLDHCKGIELAFKTGISGETYNIGGRNERNNLYIVDTVCSILNELQPKSEGKYQDQITFVKDRPGHDLRYAIDASKIENELGWKADENFESGILKTVRWYLEKFKKQINNT
;
A
#
# COMPACT_ATOMS: atom_id res chain seq x y z
N ASP A 1 8.96 -20.67 5.47
CA ASP A 1 7.97 -19.67 5.04
C ASP A 1 8.58 -18.29 4.90
N VAL A 2 8.08 -17.49 3.95
CA VAL A 2 8.48 -16.10 3.73
C VAL A 2 7.25 -15.25 3.47
N ILE A 3 7.13 -14.11 4.18
CA ILE A 3 6.21 -13.02 3.81
C ILE A 3 7.07 -11.82 3.43
N HIS A 4 7.05 -11.45 2.16
CA HIS A 4 7.95 -10.48 1.58
C HIS A 4 7.29 -9.09 1.47
N PHE A 5 7.64 -8.21 2.42
CA PHE A 5 7.21 -6.81 2.45
C PHE A 5 8.28 -5.84 1.95
N ALA A 6 9.55 -6.27 1.88
CA ALA A 6 10.65 -5.36 1.60
C ALA A 6 10.55 -4.76 0.20
N ALA A 7 10.46 -3.44 0.14
CA ALA A 7 10.38 -2.70 -1.11
C ALA A 7 10.75 -1.23 -0.90
N GLU A 8 11.30 -0.60 -1.93
CA GLU A 8 11.22 0.84 -2.11
C GLU A 8 9.79 1.19 -2.53
N SER A 9 9.15 2.18 -1.88
CA SER A 9 7.70 2.42 -2.02
C SER A 9 7.27 3.88 -2.19
N HIS A 10 8.21 4.83 -2.32
CA HIS A 10 7.89 6.23 -2.50
C HIS A 10 7.96 6.63 -3.97
N VAL A 11 6.82 6.94 -4.59
CA VAL A 11 6.73 7.21 -6.03
C VAL A 11 7.65 8.35 -6.46
N ASP A 12 7.68 9.48 -5.72
CA ASP A 12 8.52 10.64 -6.08
C ASP A 12 10.01 10.28 -6.07
N ASN A 13 10.45 9.44 -5.12
CA ASN A 13 11.82 8.91 -5.10
C ASN A 13 12.09 8.00 -6.31
N SER A 14 11.09 7.28 -6.81
CA SER A 14 11.25 6.46 -8.00
C SER A 14 11.45 7.27 -9.28
N ILE A 15 10.88 8.47 -9.34
CA ILE A 15 11.04 9.40 -10.47
C ILE A 15 12.46 9.96 -10.50
N SER A 16 13.01 10.32 -9.34
CA SER A 16 14.35 10.89 -9.22
C SER A 16 15.48 9.86 -9.23
N GLY A 17 15.23 8.63 -8.76
CA GLY A 17 16.24 7.56 -8.62
C GLY A 17 15.67 6.17 -8.91
N PRO A 18 15.24 5.85 -10.15
CA PRO A 18 14.56 4.60 -10.48
C PRO A 18 15.42 3.35 -10.28
N GLU A 19 16.74 3.46 -10.35
CA GLU A 19 17.67 2.33 -10.20
C GLU A 19 17.51 1.61 -8.86
N ALA A 20 17.32 2.37 -7.76
CA ALA A 20 17.11 1.80 -6.43
C ALA A 20 15.87 0.90 -6.40
N PHE A 21 14.79 1.28 -7.09
CA PHE A 21 13.55 0.53 -7.19
C PHE A 21 13.72 -0.79 -7.96
N ILE A 22 14.46 -0.77 -9.06
CA ILE A 22 14.77 -2.00 -9.82
C ILE A 22 15.63 -2.94 -8.97
N LYS A 23 16.68 -2.42 -8.32
CA LYS A 23 17.55 -3.24 -7.47
C LYS A 23 16.80 -3.85 -6.28
N THR A 24 16.00 -3.04 -5.57
CA THR A 24 15.30 -3.50 -4.37
C THR A 24 14.09 -4.34 -4.72
N ASN A 25 13.19 -3.82 -5.57
CA ASN A 25 11.91 -4.48 -5.80
C ASN A 25 12.01 -5.66 -6.75
N VAL A 26 12.79 -5.56 -7.82
CA VAL A 26 12.92 -6.65 -8.81
C VAL A 26 14.01 -7.64 -8.41
N LEU A 27 15.27 -7.19 -8.31
CA LEU A 27 16.38 -8.07 -8.00
C LEU A 27 16.33 -8.59 -6.55
N GLY A 28 15.88 -7.76 -5.60
CA GLY A 28 15.67 -8.17 -4.21
C GLY A 28 14.64 -9.27 -4.09
N THR A 29 13.48 -9.13 -4.75
CA THR A 29 12.45 -10.18 -4.80
C THR A 29 12.98 -11.45 -5.45
N PHE A 30 13.66 -11.34 -6.59
CA PHE A 30 14.30 -12.49 -7.25
C PHE A 30 15.27 -13.21 -6.31
N ASN A 31 16.14 -12.48 -5.62
CA ASN A 31 17.15 -13.10 -4.74
C ASN A 31 16.49 -13.88 -3.58
N LEU A 32 15.47 -13.32 -2.93
CA LEU A 32 14.75 -14.00 -1.86
C LEU A 32 14.00 -15.23 -2.38
N LEU A 33 13.30 -15.08 -3.48
CA LEU A 33 12.48 -16.12 -4.10
C LEU A 33 13.34 -17.29 -4.58
N ASP A 34 14.45 -17.02 -5.29
CA ASP A 34 15.35 -18.05 -5.81
C ASP A 34 16.13 -18.75 -4.68
N THR A 35 16.48 -18.03 -3.62
CA THR A 35 17.07 -18.62 -2.41
C THR A 35 16.09 -19.57 -1.72
N ALA A 36 14.83 -19.14 -1.56
CA ALA A 36 13.78 -19.98 -1.01
C ALA A 36 13.55 -21.23 -1.88
N ARG A 37 13.45 -21.07 -3.20
CA ARG A 37 13.31 -22.18 -4.13
C ARG A 37 14.47 -23.19 -4.01
N LYS A 38 15.71 -22.73 -4.03
CA LYS A 38 16.88 -23.60 -3.91
C LYS A 38 16.93 -24.37 -2.59
N LEU A 39 16.45 -23.76 -1.51
CA LEU A 39 16.36 -24.43 -0.21
C LEU A 39 15.19 -25.41 -0.13
N TRP A 40 14.02 -25.01 -0.67
CA TRP A 40 12.79 -25.78 -0.50
C TRP A 40 12.60 -26.88 -1.53
N MET A 41 13.22 -26.78 -2.73
CA MET A 41 12.93 -27.65 -3.86
C MET A 41 14.19 -28.29 -4.44
N SER A 42 14.14 -29.60 -4.69
CA SER A 42 15.19 -30.37 -5.38
C SER A 42 15.05 -30.32 -6.91
N ALA A 43 13.81 -30.21 -7.40
CA ALA A 43 13.46 -30.09 -8.82
C ALA A 43 12.08 -29.42 -8.97
N PRO A 44 11.66 -29.03 -10.19
CA PRO A 44 10.30 -28.56 -10.40
C PRO A 44 9.25 -29.53 -9.86
N ASN A 45 8.29 -29.02 -9.10
CA ASN A 45 7.23 -29.76 -8.41
C ASN A 45 7.72 -30.79 -7.37
N GLN A 46 8.98 -30.70 -6.91
CA GLN A 46 9.56 -31.62 -5.92
C GLN A 46 10.14 -30.83 -4.76
N TYR A 47 9.48 -30.85 -3.62
CA TYR A 47 9.95 -30.23 -2.39
C TYR A 47 10.93 -31.14 -1.65
N ASN A 48 11.91 -30.53 -0.99
CA ASN A 48 12.79 -31.18 -0.04
C ASN A 48 12.02 -31.55 1.23
N VAL A 49 12.44 -32.61 1.90
CA VAL A 49 11.83 -33.08 3.16
C VAL A 49 11.84 -31.96 4.20
N GLY A 50 10.67 -31.68 4.77
CA GLY A 50 10.46 -30.64 5.76
C GLY A 50 10.09 -29.27 5.19
N PHE A 51 10.00 -29.12 3.86
CA PHE A 51 9.59 -27.88 3.19
C PHE A 51 8.28 -28.02 2.37
N GLU A 52 7.62 -29.14 2.42
CA GLU A 52 6.44 -29.47 1.59
C GLU A 52 5.30 -28.47 1.69
N ASN A 53 5.18 -27.80 2.85
CA ASN A 53 4.17 -26.80 3.12
C ASN A 53 4.71 -25.36 3.12
N SER A 54 5.98 -25.18 2.76
CA SER A 54 6.58 -23.85 2.75
C SER A 54 5.94 -22.96 1.70
N ARG A 55 5.72 -21.71 2.06
CA ARG A 55 5.03 -20.70 1.21
C ARG A 55 5.81 -19.40 1.13
N PHE A 56 5.82 -18.83 -0.06
CA PHE A 56 6.30 -17.47 -0.32
C PHE A 56 5.11 -16.56 -0.61
N HIS A 57 4.85 -15.61 0.29
CA HIS A 57 3.83 -14.58 0.09
C HIS A 57 4.48 -13.28 -0.34
N HIS A 58 4.11 -12.79 -1.50
CA HIS A 58 4.56 -11.51 -2.05
C HIS A 58 3.51 -10.42 -1.82
N VAL A 59 3.88 -9.34 -1.13
CA VAL A 59 3.01 -8.18 -0.91
C VAL A 59 3.28 -7.15 -1.99
N SER A 60 2.28 -6.84 -2.81
CA SER A 60 2.32 -5.90 -3.93
C SER A 60 1.34 -4.72 -3.73
N THR A 61 0.94 -4.07 -4.79
CA THR A 61 0.15 -2.83 -4.81
C THR A 61 -0.84 -2.83 -5.98
N ASP A 62 -1.94 -2.13 -5.84
CA ASP A 62 -2.90 -1.87 -6.91
C ASP A 62 -2.34 -0.96 -8.01
N GLU A 63 -1.29 -0.21 -7.73
CA GLU A 63 -0.63 0.66 -8.73
C GLU A 63 -0.07 -0.11 -9.94
N VAL A 64 0.11 -1.43 -9.85
CA VAL A 64 0.53 -2.28 -10.97
C VAL A 64 -0.51 -2.34 -12.09
N TYR A 65 -1.79 -2.11 -11.79
CA TYR A 65 -2.87 -2.13 -12.76
C TYR A 65 -2.94 -0.86 -13.63
N GLY A 66 -2.30 0.23 -13.21
CA GLY A 66 -2.34 1.52 -13.91
C GLY A 66 -3.42 2.45 -13.35
N SER A 67 -4.05 3.26 -14.20
CA SER A 67 -5.03 4.27 -13.80
C SER A 67 -6.42 3.95 -14.32
N LEU A 68 -7.43 4.08 -13.47
CA LEU A 68 -8.84 4.02 -13.86
C LEU A 68 -9.34 5.40 -14.32
N GLY A 69 -10.39 5.38 -15.16
CA GLY A 69 -11.24 6.53 -15.41
C GLY A 69 -12.21 6.78 -14.25
N GLU A 70 -13.37 7.37 -14.57
CA GLU A 70 -14.38 7.72 -13.56
C GLU A 70 -15.06 6.51 -12.92
N THR A 71 -15.10 5.38 -13.62
CA THR A 71 -15.82 4.17 -13.21
C THR A 71 -14.93 2.93 -13.31
N GLY A 72 -15.45 1.80 -12.83
CA GLY A 72 -14.76 0.49 -12.85
C GLY A 72 -13.93 0.25 -11.60
N LEU A 73 -13.47 -1.00 -11.46
CA LEU A 73 -12.60 -1.47 -10.41
C LEU A 73 -11.52 -2.35 -11.04
N PHE A 74 -10.33 -2.40 -10.46
CA PHE A 74 -9.31 -3.37 -10.82
C PHE A 74 -9.64 -4.72 -10.19
N GLU A 75 -9.74 -5.73 -11.03
CA GLU A 75 -9.85 -7.14 -10.64
C GLU A 75 -8.49 -7.82 -10.77
N GLU A 76 -8.31 -8.99 -10.18
CA GLU A 76 -7.05 -9.76 -10.30
C GLU A 76 -6.73 -10.19 -11.73
N THR A 77 -7.74 -10.19 -12.61
CA THR A 77 -7.62 -10.46 -14.05
C THR A 77 -7.26 -9.23 -14.89
N THR A 78 -7.30 -8.03 -14.30
CA THR A 78 -6.95 -6.79 -15.01
C THR A 78 -5.49 -6.83 -15.47
N PRO A 79 -5.20 -6.57 -16.76
CA PRO A 79 -3.83 -6.49 -17.25
C PRO A 79 -3.02 -5.39 -16.54
N TYR A 80 -1.77 -5.67 -16.22
CA TYR A 80 -0.87 -4.67 -15.64
C TYR A 80 -0.50 -3.59 -16.66
N ALA A 81 -0.62 -2.33 -16.23
CA ALA A 81 -0.30 -1.14 -17.04
C ALA A 81 0.31 -0.03 -16.15
N PRO A 82 1.42 -0.29 -15.43
CA PRO A 82 2.00 0.63 -14.45
C PRO A 82 2.52 1.91 -15.11
N ASN A 83 2.28 3.08 -14.49
CA ASN A 83 2.63 4.40 -15.03
C ASN A 83 3.82 5.09 -14.33
N SER A 84 4.37 4.50 -13.28
CA SER A 84 5.54 5.03 -12.56
C SER A 84 6.67 4.01 -12.50
N PRO A 85 7.95 4.43 -12.30
CA PRO A 85 9.05 3.50 -12.08
C PRO A 85 8.84 2.60 -10.85
N TYR A 86 8.19 3.10 -9.79
CA TYR A 86 7.79 2.31 -8.65
C TYR A 86 6.81 1.20 -9.04
N SER A 87 5.67 1.55 -9.63
CA SER A 87 4.65 0.58 -10.00
C SER A 87 5.15 -0.42 -11.05
N ALA A 88 6.01 0.03 -11.99
CA ALA A 88 6.66 -0.86 -12.96
C ALA A 88 7.60 -1.86 -12.28
N SER A 89 8.36 -1.43 -11.26
CA SER A 89 9.24 -2.34 -10.50
C SER A 89 8.45 -3.37 -9.69
N LYS A 90 7.29 -2.97 -9.13
CA LYS A 90 6.38 -3.89 -8.43
C LYS A 90 5.73 -4.89 -9.40
N ALA A 91 5.25 -4.42 -10.55
CA ALA A 91 4.74 -5.31 -11.60
C ALA A 91 5.80 -6.32 -12.06
N GLY A 92 7.05 -5.89 -12.23
CA GLY A 92 8.17 -6.79 -12.56
C GLY A 92 8.40 -7.87 -11.49
N SER A 93 8.34 -7.51 -10.20
CA SER A 93 8.46 -8.48 -9.11
C SER A 93 7.29 -9.46 -9.08
N ASP A 94 6.06 -9.00 -9.27
CA ASP A 94 4.86 -9.86 -9.34
C ASP A 94 4.98 -10.89 -10.46
N MET A 95 5.45 -10.47 -11.65
CA MET A 95 5.67 -11.37 -12.79
C MET A 95 6.75 -12.42 -12.51
N ILE A 96 7.81 -12.06 -11.79
CA ILE A 96 8.83 -13.03 -11.35
C ILE A 96 8.21 -14.05 -10.39
N VAL A 97 7.48 -13.60 -9.37
CA VAL A 97 6.82 -14.50 -8.41
C VAL A 97 5.85 -15.45 -9.13
N ARG A 98 5.02 -14.93 -10.02
CA ARG A 98 4.11 -15.73 -10.84
C ARG A 98 4.86 -16.77 -11.68
N SER A 99 6.00 -16.40 -12.28
CA SER A 99 6.79 -17.33 -13.11
C SER A 99 7.34 -18.53 -12.29
N TYR A 100 7.66 -18.33 -11.02
CA TYR A 100 8.14 -19.40 -10.15
C TYR A 100 7.06 -20.44 -9.83
N PHE A 101 5.80 -20.03 -9.70
CA PHE A 101 4.70 -20.97 -9.63
C PHE A 101 4.57 -21.79 -10.92
N HIS A 102 4.49 -21.13 -12.08
CA HIS A 102 4.25 -21.81 -13.36
C HIS A 102 5.44 -22.68 -13.82
N THR A 103 6.67 -22.27 -13.50
CA THR A 103 7.87 -22.99 -13.95
C THR A 103 8.29 -24.08 -12.98
N TYR A 104 8.22 -23.81 -11.69
CA TYR A 104 8.76 -24.71 -10.67
C TYR A 104 7.69 -25.37 -9.81
N GLY A 105 6.42 -24.96 -9.88
CA GLY A 105 5.38 -25.42 -8.96
C GLY A 105 5.59 -24.92 -7.53
N MET A 106 6.33 -23.80 -7.36
CA MET A 106 6.61 -23.25 -6.05
C MET A 106 5.33 -22.66 -5.44
N ASN A 107 5.05 -22.98 -4.18
CA ASN A 107 3.89 -22.46 -3.46
C ASN A 107 4.07 -20.96 -3.17
N VAL A 108 3.48 -20.13 -4.01
CA VAL A 108 3.49 -18.67 -3.87
C VAL A 108 2.06 -18.14 -3.78
N VAL A 109 1.88 -17.01 -3.12
CA VAL A 109 0.66 -16.21 -3.16
C VAL A 109 1.05 -14.74 -3.27
N THR A 110 0.28 -13.96 -4.03
CA THR A 110 0.48 -12.52 -4.17
C THR A 110 -0.73 -11.77 -3.63
N THR A 111 -0.51 -10.64 -2.96
CA THR A 111 -1.59 -9.73 -2.58
C THR A 111 -1.32 -8.34 -3.12
N ASN A 112 -2.31 -7.74 -3.80
CA ASN A 112 -2.29 -6.35 -4.25
C ASN A 112 -3.20 -5.54 -3.34
N CYS A 113 -2.65 -4.54 -2.67
CA CYS A 113 -3.44 -3.74 -1.74
C CYS A 113 -3.69 -2.33 -2.27
N SER A 114 -4.81 -1.75 -1.86
CA SER A 114 -5.11 -0.33 -2.00
C SER A 114 -4.29 0.53 -1.03
N ASN A 115 -4.48 1.85 -1.05
CA ASN A 115 -3.71 2.78 -0.23
C ASN A 115 -3.90 2.54 1.26
N ASN A 116 -2.85 2.11 1.92
CA ASN A 116 -2.86 1.88 3.36
C ASN A 116 -2.76 3.17 4.16
N TYR A 117 -3.44 3.21 5.29
CA TYR A 117 -3.29 4.25 6.30
C TYR A 117 -3.45 3.67 7.71
N GLY A 118 -2.87 4.35 8.70
CA GLY A 118 -2.95 3.90 10.08
C GLY A 118 -1.71 4.24 10.91
N PRO A 119 -1.65 3.78 12.15
CA PRO A 119 -0.48 3.90 13.00
C PRO A 119 0.78 3.33 12.38
N LYS A 120 1.94 3.98 12.65
CA LYS A 120 3.29 3.58 12.20
C LYS A 120 3.55 3.67 10.70
N GLN A 121 2.66 4.26 9.89
CA GLN A 121 2.97 4.57 8.50
C GLN A 121 4.18 5.52 8.45
N HIS A 122 5.04 5.37 7.44
CA HIS A 122 6.23 6.21 7.29
C HIS A 122 5.85 7.69 7.15
N ASP A 123 6.60 8.57 7.80
CA ASP A 123 6.26 10.00 7.97
C ASP A 123 6.27 10.82 6.67
N GLU A 124 6.76 10.25 5.55
CA GLU A 124 6.72 10.86 4.21
C GLU A 124 5.38 10.67 3.49
N LYS A 125 4.55 9.72 3.93
CA LYS A 125 3.26 9.43 3.30
C LYS A 125 2.22 10.52 3.60
N LEU A 126 1.17 10.60 2.79
CA LEU A 126 0.21 11.71 2.78
C LEU A 126 -0.34 12.05 4.17
N ILE A 127 -1.00 11.10 4.83
CA ILE A 127 -1.68 11.37 6.12
C ILE A 127 -0.70 11.77 7.23
N PRO A 128 0.42 11.05 7.47
CA PRO A 128 1.42 11.50 8.44
C PRO A 128 2.01 12.88 8.12
N THR A 129 2.26 13.18 6.84
CA THR A 129 2.77 14.49 6.40
C THR A 129 1.78 15.61 6.70
N ILE A 130 0.48 15.41 6.43
CA ILE A 130 -0.57 16.39 6.74
C ILE A 130 -0.56 16.67 8.25
N ILE A 131 -0.64 15.65 9.09
CA ILE A 131 -0.70 15.79 10.54
C ILE A 131 0.54 16.52 11.08
N ARG A 132 1.73 16.09 10.66
CA ARG A 132 3.00 16.67 11.10
C ARG A 132 3.13 18.15 10.71
N LYS A 133 2.80 18.50 9.47
CA LYS A 133 2.84 19.87 8.98
C LYS A 133 1.80 20.76 9.64
N ALA A 134 0.59 20.25 9.80
CA ALA A 134 -0.49 20.93 10.49
C ALA A 134 -0.08 21.35 11.91
N ILE A 135 0.44 20.43 12.71
CA ILE A 135 0.82 20.68 14.11
C ILE A 135 1.99 21.66 14.22
N LYS A 136 2.92 21.65 13.26
CA LYS A 136 4.05 22.57 13.20
C LYS A 136 3.70 23.97 12.67
N GLY A 137 2.47 24.21 12.22
CA GLY A 137 2.09 25.46 11.57
C GLY A 137 2.68 25.65 10.17
N GLU A 138 3.18 24.57 9.55
CA GLU A 138 3.75 24.59 8.19
C GLU A 138 2.64 24.46 7.13
N ASN A 139 2.93 24.90 5.89
CA ASN A 139 2.03 24.70 4.76
C ASN A 139 1.82 23.20 4.48
N ILE A 140 0.56 22.81 4.25
CA ILE A 140 0.15 21.46 3.88
C ILE A 140 0.05 21.40 2.35
N PRO A 141 1.00 20.76 1.65
CA PRO A 141 1.01 20.75 0.19
C PRO A 141 -0.02 19.75 -0.36
N ILE A 142 -0.80 20.19 -1.34
CA ILE A 142 -1.68 19.35 -2.15
C ILE A 142 -1.20 19.41 -3.59
N TYR A 143 -0.90 18.25 -4.18
CA TYR A 143 -0.51 18.14 -5.58
C TYR A 143 -1.69 18.41 -6.52
N GLY A 144 -1.44 19.21 -7.57
CA GLY A 144 -2.44 19.56 -8.57
C GLY A 144 -3.66 20.24 -7.98
N ASP A 145 -4.85 19.75 -8.30
CA ASP A 145 -6.13 20.23 -7.75
C ASP A 145 -6.66 19.32 -6.60
N GLY A 146 -5.91 18.31 -6.21
CA GLY A 146 -6.26 17.40 -5.12
C GLY A 146 -7.40 16.43 -5.42
N LYS A 147 -7.82 16.29 -6.68
CA LYS A 147 -8.95 15.43 -7.07
C LYS A 147 -8.59 13.97 -7.31
N ASN A 148 -7.30 13.61 -7.27
CA ASN A 148 -6.87 12.22 -7.40
C ASN A 148 -7.56 11.36 -6.34
N VAL A 149 -8.21 10.29 -6.78
CA VAL A 149 -8.99 9.38 -5.93
C VAL A 149 -8.17 8.14 -5.59
N ARG A 150 -8.24 7.72 -4.34
CA ARG A 150 -7.63 6.50 -3.82
C ARG A 150 -8.63 5.72 -3.00
N ASP A 151 -8.56 4.40 -3.06
CA ASP A 151 -9.22 3.53 -2.09
C ASP A 151 -8.34 3.41 -0.85
N TRP A 152 -8.91 3.64 0.33
CA TRP A 152 -8.19 3.74 1.60
C TRP A 152 -8.49 2.54 2.49
N LEU A 153 -7.43 1.78 2.82
CA LEU A 153 -7.49 0.57 3.63
C LEU A 153 -6.79 0.77 4.97
N TYR A 154 -7.51 0.51 6.05
CA TYR A 154 -6.90 0.59 7.39
C TYR A 154 -5.85 -0.51 7.57
N VAL A 155 -4.69 -0.15 8.11
CA VAL A 155 -3.50 -1.02 8.15
C VAL A 155 -3.74 -2.36 8.86
N LEU A 156 -4.54 -2.40 9.93
CA LEU A 156 -4.81 -3.67 10.62
C LEU A 156 -5.71 -4.60 9.81
N ASP A 157 -6.63 -4.07 9.00
CA ASP A 157 -7.44 -4.88 8.10
C ASP A 157 -6.59 -5.44 6.95
N HIS A 158 -5.63 -4.65 6.45
CA HIS A 158 -4.63 -5.17 5.51
C HIS A 158 -3.79 -6.30 6.13
N CYS A 159 -3.30 -6.13 7.36
CA CYS A 159 -2.55 -7.18 8.05
C CYS A 159 -3.35 -8.48 8.19
N LYS A 160 -4.65 -8.38 8.52
CA LYS A 160 -5.55 -9.55 8.57
C LYS A 160 -5.71 -10.21 7.21
N GLY A 161 -5.85 -9.40 6.13
CA GLY A 161 -5.95 -9.92 4.76
C GLY A 161 -4.67 -10.65 4.33
N ILE A 162 -3.50 -10.09 4.63
CA ILE A 162 -2.20 -10.74 4.38
C ILE A 162 -2.08 -12.06 5.15
N GLU A 163 -2.40 -12.05 6.45
CA GLU A 163 -2.34 -13.25 7.29
C GLU A 163 -3.26 -14.35 6.73
N LEU A 164 -4.47 -13.99 6.33
CA LEU A 164 -5.46 -14.93 5.80
C LEU A 164 -5.01 -15.49 4.45
N ALA A 165 -4.58 -14.64 3.51
CA ALA A 165 -4.04 -15.08 2.23
C ALA A 165 -2.79 -15.95 2.39
N PHE A 166 -1.93 -15.63 3.36
CA PHE A 166 -0.77 -16.45 3.67
C PHE A 166 -1.16 -17.85 4.18
N LYS A 167 -2.15 -17.94 5.07
CA LYS A 167 -2.56 -19.20 5.69
C LYS A 167 -3.43 -20.07 4.79
N THR A 168 -4.37 -19.47 4.05
CA THR A 168 -5.45 -20.18 3.37
C THR A 168 -5.58 -19.88 1.88
N GLY A 169 -4.82 -18.89 1.36
CA GLY A 169 -4.84 -18.54 -0.07
C GLY A 169 -4.41 -19.71 -0.95
N ILE A 170 -4.99 -19.81 -2.13
CA ILE A 170 -4.67 -20.84 -3.11
C ILE A 170 -3.30 -20.56 -3.72
N SER A 171 -2.44 -21.56 -3.81
CA SER A 171 -1.10 -21.44 -4.40
C SER A 171 -1.18 -20.99 -5.86
N GLY A 172 -0.37 -19.99 -6.21
CA GLY A 172 -0.34 -19.39 -7.54
C GLY A 172 -1.31 -18.24 -7.76
N GLU A 173 -2.24 -18.03 -6.82
CA GLU A 173 -3.28 -17.00 -6.93
C GLU A 173 -2.82 -15.63 -6.44
N THR A 174 -3.47 -14.61 -7.00
CA THR A 174 -3.39 -13.22 -6.55
C THR A 174 -4.71 -12.85 -5.87
N TYR A 175 -4.64 -12.05 -4.81
CA TYR A 175 -5.80 -11.52 -4.10
C TYR A 175 -5.68 -10.00 -3.96
N ASN A 176 -6.70 -9.28 -4.38
CA ASN A 176 -6.84 -7.86 -4.13
C ASN A 176 -7.39 -7.62 -2.72
N ILE A 177 -6.77 -6.69 -1.98
CA ILE A 177 -7.20 -6.31 -0.63
C ILE A 177 -7.49 -4.80 -0.63
N GLY A 178 -8.77 -4.43 -0.68
CA GLY A 178 -9.24 -3.05 -0.78
C GLY A 178 -10.23 -2.66 0.32
N GLY A 179 -10.22 -1.37 0.67
CA GLY A 179 -11.05 -0.84 1.74
C GLY A 179 -12.48 -0.49 1.31
N ARG A 180 -12.78 -0.42 0.01
CA ARG A 180 -14.03 0.12 -0.56
C ARG A 180 -14.34 1.54 -0.07
N ASN A 181 -13.27 2.31 0.21
CA ASN A 181 -13.31 3.66 0.79
C ASN A 181 -12.65 4.67 -0.16
N GLU A 182 -13.21 4.87 -1.35
CA GLU A 182 -12.71 5.82 -2.31
C GLU A 182 -12.88 7.26 -1.81
N ARG A 183 -11.77 8.01 -1.72
CA ARG A 183 -11.76 9.42 -1.33
C ARG A 183 -10.69 10.17 -2.12
N ASN A 184 -10.97 11.40 -2.50
CA ASN A 184 -9.95 12.26 -3.10
C ASN A 184 -9.03 12.89 -2.04
N ASN A 185 -7.87 13.36 -2.49
CA ASN A 185 -6.87 13.93 -1.58
C ASN A 185 -7.36 15.16 -0.82
N LEU A 186 -8.20 16.01 -1.42
CA LEU A 186 -8.82 17.15 -0.73
C LEU A 186 -9.69 16.71 0.43
N TYR A 187 -10.52 15.68 0.23
CA TYR A 187 -11.36 15.13 1.29
C TYR A 187 -10.52 14.62 2.45
N ILE A 188 -9.41 13.91 2.15
CA ILE A 188 -8.48 13.40 3.17
C ILE A 188 -7.90 14.54 3.99
N VAL A 189 -7.37 15.57 3.32
CA VAL A 189 -6.75 16.72 4.01
C VAL A 189 -7.76 17.46 4.86
N ASP A 190 -8.95 17.76 4.33
CA ASP A 190 -10.01 18.47 5.08
C ASP A 190 -10.46 17.65 6.30
N THR A 191 -10.67 16.34 6.13
CA THR A 191 -11.06 15.44 7.23
C THR A 191 -10.01 15.43 8.33
N VAL A 192 -8.72 15.29 7.98
CA VAL A 192 -7.63 15.32 8.98
C VAL A 192 -7.57 16.67 9.69
N CYS A 193 -7.67 17.77 8.95
CA CYS A 193 -7.69 19.12 9.54
C CYS A 193 -8.90 19.32 10.47
N SER A 194 -10.07 18.82 10.10
CA SER A 194 -11.28 18.90 10.92
C SER A 194 -11.12 18.14 12.24
N ILE A 195 -10.59 16.91 12.19
CA ILE A 195 -10.28 16.13 13.39
C ILE A 195 -9.23 16.82 14.26
N LEU A 196 -8.22 17.45 13.66
CA LEU A 196 -7.21 18.21 14.40
C LEU A 196 -7.82 19.44 15.08
N ASN A 197 -8.73 20.17 14.43
CA ASN A 197 -9.44 21.30 15.05
C ASN A 197 -10.25 20.88 16.27
N GLU A 198 -10.80 19.66 16.29
CA GLU A 198 -11.54 19.12 17.43
C GLU A 198 -10.60 18.66 18.56
N LEU A 199 -9.54 17.92 18.22
CA LEU A 199 -8.66 17.28 19.20
C LEU A 199 -7.57 18.20 19.76
N GLN A 200 -7.14 19.18 18.98
CA GLN A 200 -6.10 20.15 19.31
C GLN A 200 -6.33 21.48 18.61
N PRO A 201 -7.40 22.24 18.99
CA PRO A 201 -7.72 23.51 18.34
C PRO A 201 -6.55 24.50 18.42
N LYS A 202 -6.39 25.27 17.34
CA LYS A 202 -5.42 26.39 17.29
C LYS A 202 -5.95 27.57 18.12
N SER A 203 -5.07 28.44 18.59
CA SER A 203 -5.45 29.70 19.24
C SER A 203 -6.16 30.66 18.28
N GLU A 204 -5.74 30.64 17.00
CA GLU A 204 -6.32 31.46 15.92
C GLU A 204 -6.40 30.67 14.62
N GLY A 205 -7.46 30.88 13.84
CA GLY A 205 -7.70 30.24 12.54
C GLY A 205 -7.97 28.73 12.63
N LYS A 206 -7.87 28.06 11.50
CA LYS A 206 -8.10 26.62 11.35
C LYS A 206 -6.88 25.95 10.70
N TYR A 207 -6.77 24.63 10.85
CA TYR A 207 -5.72 23.86 10.16
C TYR A 207 -5.90 23.90 8.63
N GLN A 208 -7.12 24.04 8.13
CA GLN A 208 -7.39 24.20 6.71
C GLN A 208 -6.72 25.45 6.10
N ASP A 209 -6.47 26.51 6.88
CA ASP A 209 -5.80 27.74 6.42
C ASP A 209 -4.36 27.49 5.99
N GLN A 210 -3.79 26.35 6.35
CA GLN A 210 -2.43 25.94 5.98
C GLN A 210 -2.37 25.17 4.65
N ILE A 211 -3.52 24.87 4.03
CA ILE A 211 -3.56 24.14 2.76
C ILE A 211 -2.99 24.99 1.64
N THR A 212 -2.05 24.42 0.87
CA THR A 212 -1.39 25.09 -0.25
C THR A 212 -1.32 24.15 -1.44
N PHE A 213 -1.80 24.58 -2.60
CA PHE A 213 -1.70 23.82 -3.83
C PHE A 213 -0.30 23.98 -4.44
N VAL A 214 0.28 22.86 -4.85
CA VAL A 214 1.59 22.79 -5.49
C VAL A 214 1.49 22.12 -6.86
N LYS A 215 2.53 22.29 -7.69
CA LYS A 215 2.58 21.66 -9.00
C LYS A 215 2.43 20.13 -8.88
N ASP A 216 1.61 19.55 -9.74
CA ASP A 216 1.43 18.10 -9.77
C ASP A 216 2.67 17.35 -10.26
N ARG A 217 2.82 16.09 -9.82
CA ARG A 217 3.93 15.24 -10.20
C ARG A 217 3.69 14.58 -11.57
N PRO A 218 4.74 14.27 -12.35
CA PRO A 218 4.61 13.48 -13.55
C PRO A 218 4.04 12.08 -13.27
N GLY A 219 3.18 11.57 -14.17
CA GLY A 219 2.61 10.23 -14.04
C GLY A 219 1.68 10.05 -12.84
N HIS A 220 1.03 11.11 -12.38
CA HIS A 220 0.10 11.05 -11.26
C HIS A 220 -1.25 10.48 -11.73
N ASP A 221 -1.49 9.23 -11.44
CA ASP A 221 -2.71 8.54 -11.82
C ASP A 221 -3.97 9.19 -11.21
N LEU A 222 -5.03 9.24 -12.00
CA LEU A 222 -6.28 9.88 -11.62
C LEU A 222 -6.99 9.14 -10.49
N ARG A 223 -7.20 7.83 -10.66
CA ARG A 223 -7.99 7.02 -9.73
C ARG A 223 -7.47 5.60 -9.61
N TYR A 224 -7.41 5.11 -8.36
CA TYR A 224 -7.23 3.71 -8.01
C TYR A 224 -8.43 3.23 -7.20
N ALA A 225 -9.00 2.11 -7.60
CA ALA A 225 -10.00 1.39 -6.84
C ALA A 225 -9.96 -0.09 -7.22
N ILE A 226 -9.95 -0.97 -6.23
CA ILE A 226 -9.83 -2.40 -6.46
C ILE A 226 -11.07 -3.16 -6.00
N ASP A 227 -11.36 -4.25 -6.69
CA ASP A 227 -12.37 -5.21 -6.27
C ASP A 227 -11.74 -6.25 -5.34
N ALA A 228 -12.21 -6.27 -4.09
CA ALA A 228 -11.78 -7.24 -3.08
C ALA A 228 -12.72 -8.47 -3.02
N SER A 229 -13.65 -8.62 -3.94
CA SER A 229 -14.69 -9.68 -3.88
C SER A 229 -14.08 -11.08 -3.88
N LYS A 230 -12.94 -11.31 -4.51
CA LYS A 230 -12.28 -12.60 -4.53
C LYS A 230 -11.83 -13.02 -3.14
N ILE A 231 -11.08 -12.19 -2.44
CA ILE A 231 -10.63 -12.51 -1.07
C ILE A 231 -11.80 -12.59 -0.10
N GLU A 232 -12.85 -11.77 -0.31
CA GLU A 232 -14.06 -11.81 0.50
C GLU A 232 -14.80 -13.16 0.33
N ASN A 233 -14.98 -13.62 -0.90
CA ASN A 233 -15.75 -14.82 -1.22
C ASN A 233 -14.97 -16.12 -0.96
N GLU A 234 -13.68 -16.15 -1.33
CA GLU A 234 -12.89 -17.38 -1.23
C GLU A 234 -12.29 -17.57 0.18
N LEU A 235 -11.87 -16.48 0.83
CA LEU A 235 -11.17 -16.56 2.11
C LEU A 235 -11.97 -16.00 3.29
N GLY A 236 -13.12 -15.36 3.05
CA GLY A 236 -13.98 -14.80 4.10
C GLY A 236 -13.45 -13.52 4.73
N TRP A 237 -12.47 -12.84 4.10
CA TRP A 237 -11.95 -11.59 4.59
C TRP A 237 -12.97 -10.46 4.44
N LYS A 238 -12.98 -9.56 5.43
CA LYS A 238 -13.70 -8.27 5.35
C LYS A 238 -12.94 -7.21 6.14
N ALA A 239 -12.97 -5.97 5.66
CA ALA A 239 -12.49 -4.84 6.43
C ALA A 239 -13.42 -4.60 7.64
N ASP A 240 -12.84 -4.45 8.83
CA ASP A 240 -13.57 -4.13 10.06
C ASP A 240 -13.73 -2.63 10.26
N GLU A 241 -12.79 -1.81 9.72
CA GLU A 241 -12.80 -0.36 9.86
C GLU A 241 -13.39 0.32 8.62
N ASN A 242 -14.28 1.26 8.84
CA ASN A 242 -14.61 2.27 7.83
C ASN A 242 -13.58 3.42 7.89
N PHE A 243 -13.61 4.29 6.88
CA PHE A 243 -12.65 5.38 6.80
C PHE A 243 -12.75 6.33 8.00
N GLU A 244 -13.94 6.67 8.44
CA GLU A 244 -14.19 7.64 9.50
C GLU A 244 -13.64 7.17 10.86
N SER A 245 -13.87 5.90 11.20
CA SER A 245 -13.34 5.31 12.45
C SER A 245 -11.83 5.12 12.41
N GLY A 246 -11.31 4.65 11.28
CA GLY A 246 -9.88 4.41 11.10
C GLY A 246 -9.06 5.70 11.06
N ILE A 247 -9.54 6.76 10.40
CA ILE A 247 -8.82 8.03 10.32
C ILE A 247 -8.75 8.74 11.68
N LEU A 248 -9.81 8.68 12.49
CA LEU A 248 -9.81 9.22 13.84
C LEU A 248 -8.76 8.53 14.72
N LYS A 249 -8.68 7.19 14.67
CA LYS A 249 -7.65 6.40 15.38
C LYS A 249 -6.25 6.79 14.92
N THR A 250 -6.06 6.98 13.62
CA THR A 250 -4.80 7.36 13.01
C THR A 250 -4.34 8.74 13.47
N VAL A 251 -5.21 9.75 13.39
CA VAL A 251 -4.88 11.13 13.82
C VAL A 251 -4.52 11.16 15.31
N ARG A 252 -5.29 10.50 16.18
CA ARG A 252 -4.99 10.39 17.62
C ARG A 252 -3.61 9.80 17.88
N TRP A 253 -3.26 8.71 17.19
CA TRP A 253 -1.96 8.06 17.35
C TRP A 253 -0.80 8.98 16.95
N TYR A 254 -0.91 9.69 15.82
CA TYR A 254 0.13 10.63 15.39
C TYR A 254 0.24 11.86 16.27
N LEU A 255 -0.89 12.38 16.79
CA LEU A 255 -0.86 13.45 17.79
C LEU A 255 -0.05 13.06 19.02
N GLU A 256 -0.25 11.86 19.54
CA GLU A 256 0.52 11.35 20.69
C GLU A 256 2.00 11.15 20.34
N LYS A 257 2.31 10.59 19.16
CA LYS A 257 3.68 10.39 18.67
C LYS A 257 4.43 11.72 18.60
N PHE A 258 3.84 12.71 17.94
CA PHE A 258 4.51 13.98 17.69
C PHE A 258 4.60 14.86 18.95
N LYS A 259 3.62 14.80 19.87
CA LYS A 259 3.73 15.45 21.19
C LYS A 259 4.92 14.93 21.99
N LYS A 260 5.15 13.61 22.00
CA LYS A 260 6.31 13.01 22.66
C LYS A 260 7.63 13.45 22.04
N GLN A 261 7.70 13.65 20.74
CA GLN A 261 8.90 14.13 20.04
C GLN A 261 9.20 15.58 20.39
N ILE A 262 8.19 16.48 20.45
CA ILE A 262 8.36 17.88 20.80
C ILE A 262 8.81 18.05 22.26
N ASN A 263 8.33 17.22 23.17
CA ASN A 263 8.71 17.31 24.61
C ASN A 263 10.09 16.71 24.90
N ASN A 264 10.71 15.99 23.97
CA ASN A 264 12.05 15.39 24.11
C ASN A 264 13.15 16.16 23.36
N THR A 265 12.81 17.27 22.71
CA THR A 265 13.74 18.25 22.09
C THR A 265 13.79 19.53 22.91
#